data_8aa79527f5f2585744c2f2863752b088
#
_entry.id   8aa79527f5f2585744c2f2863752b088
#
_cell.length_a   1.000
_cell.length_b   1.000
_cell.length_c   1.000
_cell.angle_alpha   90.00
_cell.angle_beta   90.00
_cell.angle_gamma   90.00
#
_symmetry.space_group_name_H-M   'P 1'
#
loop_
_entity.id
_entity.type
_entity.pdbx_description
1 polymer ?
#
loop_
_entity_poly.entity_id
_entity_poly.type
_entity_poly.pdbx_seq_one_letter_code
_entity_poly.pdbx_strand_id
1 'polypeptide(L)'
;MKFGKTPDAVGRYRLSTAAEEDLIGIALFGDEHFGIAQSNRYRDQLERRFTMLADQPLLYPAVDHLREGYRRSVCGVHSIFYRIDGNDVKIIRVLKNQELEKQL
;
A
#
# COMPACT_ATOMS: atom_id res chain seq x y z
N MET A 1 7.82 4.33 -12.69
CA MET A 1 7.19 3.07 -12.30
C MET A 1 5.68 3.22 -12.37
N LYS A 2 5.02 2.19 -12.80
CA LYS A 2 3.58 2.24 -12.98
C LYS A 2 2.90 1.26 -12.02
N PHE A 3 2.05 1.78 -11.15
CA PHE A 3 1.19 0.97 -10.31
C PHE A 3 -0.18 0.93 -10.97
N GLY A 4 -0.53 -0.20 -11.53
CA GLY A 4 -1.78 -0.38 -12.22
C GLY A 4 -2.35 -1.74 -11.92
N LYS A 5 -3.49 -2.01 -12.47
CA LYS A 5 -4.16 -3.27 -12.33
C LYS A 5 -4.44 -3.85 -13.70
N THR A 6 -4.69 -5.14 -13.74
CA THR A 6 -5.15 -5.77 -14.97
C THR A 6 -6.62 -5.41 -15.22
N PRO A 7 -7.05 -5.32 -16.48
CA PRO A 7 -8.44 -5.03 -16.79
C PRO A 7 -9.44 -6.04 -16.23
N ASP A 8 -8.97 -7.28 -15.98
CA ASP A 8 -9.82 -8.37 -15.52
C ASP A 8 -9.95 -8.47 -14.01
N ALA A 9 -9.27 -7.58 -13.25
CA ALA A 9 -9.36 -7.60 -11.80
C ALA A 9 -10.80 -7.37 -11.35
N VAL A 10 -11.24 -8.12 -10.31
CA VAL A 10 -12.56 -7.98 -9.73
C VAL A 10 -12.72 -6.59 -9.11
N GLY A 11 -11.70 -6.15 -8.37
CA GLY A 11 -11.66 -4.81 -7.81
C GLY A 11 -10.50 -4.04 -8.38
N ARG A 12 -10.48 -2.74 -8.10
CA ARG A 12 -9.42 -1.85 -8.52
C ARG A 12 -8.82 -1.16 -7.33
N TYR A 13 -7.56 -0.74 -7.47
CA TYR A 13 -7.00 0.15 -6.47
C TYR A 13 -6.52 1.44 -7.13
N ARG A 14 -6.52 2.49 -6.33
CA ARG A 14 -5.94 3.78 -6.69
C ARG A 14 -5.01 4.21 -5.58
N LEU A 15 -4.01 4.98 -5.94
CA LEU A 15 -3.06 5.51 -4.96
C LEU A 15 -3.39 6.96 -4.69
N SER A 16 -3.41 7.35 -3.42
CA SER A 16 -3.44 8.77 -3.07
C SER A 16 -2.11 9.41 -3.46
N THR A 17 -2.08 10.71 -3.57
CA THR A 17 -0.83 11.44 -3.83
C THR A 17 0.21 11.12 -2.76
N ALA A 18 -0.22 11.08 -1.50
CA ALA A 18 0.68 10.76 -0.39
C ALA A 18 1.24 9.34 -0.51
N ALA A 19 0.40 8.37 -0.91
CA ALA A 19 0.86 7.00 -1.11
C ALA A 19 1.87 6.90 -2.26
N GLU A 20 1.65 7.64 -3.34
CA GLU A 20 2.61 7.69 -4.44
C GLU A 20 3.95 8.22 -3.96
N GLU A 21 3.95 9.27 -3.15
CA GLU A 21 5.17 9.83 -2.58
C GLU A 21 5.83 8.84 -1.63
N ASP A 22 5.05 8.12 -0.82
CA ASP A 22 5.58 7.08 0.05
C ASP A 22 6.31 6.01 -0.77
N LEU A 23 5.72 5.58 -1.88
CA LEU A 23 6.31 4.54 -2.72
C LEU A 23 7.59 5.01 -3.42
N ILE A 24 7.64 6.27 -3.83
CA ILE A 24 8.86 6.85 -4.39
C ILE A 24 9.97 6.81 -3.35
N GLY A 25 9.66 7.22 -2.11
CA GLY A 25 10.64 7.18 -1.02
C GLY A 25 11.13 5.76 -0.73
N ILE A 26 10.22 4.81 -0.69
CA ILE A 26 10.57 3.39 -0.48
C ILE A 26 11.49 2.89 -1.60
N ALA A 27 11.20 3.25 -2.85
CA ALA A 27 12.01 2.83 -3.99
C ALA A 27 13.41 3.43 -3.92
N LEU A 28 13.52 4.71 -3.64
CA LEU A 28 14.83 5.37 -3.56
C LEU A 28 15.67 4.82 -2.41
N PHE A 29 15.06 4.66 -1.24
CA PHE A 29 15.74 4.08 -0.10
C PHE A 29 16.19 2.65 -0.39
N GLY A 30 15.32 1.84 -0.99
CA GLY A 30 15.62 0.45 -1.30
C GLY A 30 16.74 0.32 -2.31
N ASP A 31 16.71 1.12 -3.37
CA ASP A 31 17.75 1.11 -4.40
C ASP A 31 19.12 1.43 -3.80
N GLU A 32 19.16 2.41 -2.91
CA GLU A 32 20.39 2.85 -2.28
C GLU A 32 20.93 1.85 -1.27
N HIS A 33 20.06 1.27 -0.45
CA HIS A 33 20.49 0.45 0.70
C HIS A 33 20.55 -1.05 0.41
N PHE A 34 19.76 -1.55 -0.54
CA PHE A 34 19.65 -2.99 -0.79
C PHE A 34 19.96 -3.40 -2.23
N GLY A 35 20.20 -2.43 -3.10
CA GLY A 35 20.41 -2.66 -4.51
C GLY A 35 19.10 -2.75 -5.28
N ILE A 36 19.19 -2.49 -6.58
CA ILE A 36 18.02 -2.36 -7.45
C ILE A 36 17.21 -3.66 -7.52
N ALA A 37 17.89 -4.81 -7.61
CA ALA A 37 17.18 -6.08 -7.74
C ALA A 37 16.32 -6.40 -6.52
N GLN A 38 16.87 -6.22 -5.32
CA GLN A 38 16.10 -6.46 -4.10
C GLN A 38 15.01 -5.43 -3.91
N SER A 39 15.30 -4.18 -4.22
CA SER A 39 14.34 -3.10 -4.16
C SER A 39 13.14 -3.37 -5.07
N ASN A 40 13.40 -3.85 -6.31
CA ASN A 40 12.34 -4.20 -7.24
C ASN A 40 11.47 -5.35 -6.72
N ARG A 41 12.08 -6.35 -6.11
CA ARG A 41 11.33 -7.47 -5.53
C ARG A 41 10.40 -6.99 -4.42
N TYR A 42 10.85 -6.07 -3.61
CA TYR A 42 10.02 -5.52 -2.54
C TYR A 42 8.85 -4.71 -3.09
N ARG A 43 9.09 -3.90 -4.11
CA ARG A 43 8.03 -3.15 -4.78
C ARG A 43 7.00 -4.07 -5.41
N ASP A 44 7.45 -5.17 -6.03
CA ASP A 44 6.54 -6.16 -6.59
C ASP A 44 5.67 -6.80 -5.50
N GLN A 45 6.25 -7.04 -4.34
CA GLN A 45 5.51 -7.56 -3.19
C GLN A 45 4.42 -6.60 -2.74
N LEU A 46 4.73 -5.31 -2.65
CA LEU A 46 3.75 -4.29 -2.30
C LEU A 46 2.63 -4.22 -3.34
N GLU A 47 3.00 -4.24 -4.61
CA GLU A 47 2.03 -4.15 -5.70
C GLU A 47 1.08 -5.35 -5.72
N ARG A 48 1.62 -6.54 -5.49
CA ARG A 48 0.77 -7.74 -5.37
C ARG A 48 -0.20 -7.63 -4.20
N ARG A 49 0.25 -7.02 -3.09
CA ARG A 49 -0.64 -6.80 -1.95
C ARG A 49 -1.75 -5.81 -2.31
N PHE A 50 -1.46 -4.73 -3.03
CA PHE A 50 -2.48 -3.79 -3.47
C PHE A 50 -3.56 -4.49 -4.29
N THR A 51 -3.15 -5.35 -5.20
CA THR A 51 -4.09 -6.12 -6.02
C THR A 51 -4.97 -7.02 -5.15
N MET A 52 -4.37 -7.69 -4.18
CA MET A 52 -5.11 -8.54 -3.25
C MET A 52 -6.12 -7.73 -2.43
N LEU A 53 -5.74 -6.54 -1.95
CA LEU A 53 -6.64 -5.68 -1.20
C LEU A 53 -7.82 -5.24 -2.05
N ALA A 54 -7.59 -4.98 -3.33
CA ALA A 54 -8.65 -4.60 -4.24
C ALA A 54 -9.65 -5.75 -4.44
N ASP A 55 -9.15 -6.98 -4.49
CA ASP A 55 -10.01 -8.15 -4.69
C ASP A 55 -10.71 -8.59 -3.40
N GLN A 56 -10.06 -8.42 -2.25
CA GLN A 56 -10.59 -8.88 -0.96
C GLN A 56 -10.39 -7.79 0.11
N PRO A 57 -11.11 -6.67 -0.01
CA PRO A 57 -10.84 -5.52 0.85
C PRO A 57 -11.19 -5.73 2.32
N LEU A 58 -12.02 -6.71 2.64
CA LEU A 58 -12.41 -6.98 4.02
C LEU A 58 -11.51 -7.97 4.73
N LEU A 59 -10.48 -8.49 4.04
CA LEU A 59 -9.59 -9.50 4.60
C LEU A 59 -8.76 -8.99 5.78
N TYR A 60 -8.43 -7.71 5.79
CA TYR A 60 -7.57 -7.11 6.81
C TYR A 60 -8.39 -6.23 7.75
N PRO A 61 -7.92 -6.05 9.00
CA PRO A 61 -8.73 -5.42 10.04
C PRO A 61 -8.92 -3.92 9.82
N ALA A 62 -10.07 -3.44 10.29
CA ALA A 62 -10.34 -2.02 10.38
C ALA A 62 -9.51 -1.40 11.49
N VAL A 63 -9.09 -0.15 11.28
CA VAL A 63 -8.33 0.60 12.26
C VAL A 63 -9.03 1.93 12.56
N ASP A 64 -10.34 1.85 12.83
CA ASP A 64 -11.17 3.04 13.07
C ASP A 64 -10.66 3.88 14.22
N HIS A 65 -9.98 3.26 15.18
CA HIS A 65 -9.38 3.98 16.30
C HIS A 65 -8.27 4.94 15.87
N LEU A 66 -7.66 4.70 14.70
CA LEU A 66 -6.67 5.61 14.12
C LEU A 66 -7.35 6.59 13.19
N ARG A 67 -8.23 6.08 12.32
CA ARG A 67 -8.96 6.90 11.37
C ARG A 67 -10.19 6.12 10.91
N GLU A 68 -11.37 6.72 11.05
CA GLU A 68 -12.62 6.06 10.66
C GLU A 68 -12.59 5.63 9.19
N GLY A 69 -13.01 4.39 8.95
CA GLY A 69 -13.06 3.81 7.61
C GLY A 69 -11.75 3.26 7.08
N TYR A 70 -10.66 3.44 7.83
CA TYR A 70 -9.36 2.93 7.40
C TYR A 70 -9.19 1.47 7.81
N ARG A 71 -8.45 0.74 6.97
CA ARG A 71 -8.00 -0.62 7.23
C ARG A 71 -6.48 -0.67 7.07
N ARG A 72 -5.87 -1.67 7.68
CA ARG A 72 -4.42 -1.80 7.71
C ARG A 72 -4.00 -3.20 7.28
N SER A 73 -3.06 -3.27 6.33
CA SER A 73 -2.43 -4.51 5.91
C SER A 73 -0.93 -4.39 6.08
N VAL A 74 -0.36 -5.19 6.98
CA VAL A 74 1.09 -5.22 7.16
C VAL A 74 1.72 -6.00 6.02
N CYS A 75 2.73 -5.41 5.38
CA CYS A 75 3.44 -6.03 4.28
C CYS A 75 4.92 -5.71 4.43
N GLY A 76 5.72 -6.72 4.77
CA GLY A 76 7.13 -6.50 5.08
C GLY A 76 7.29 -5.57 6.28
N VAL A 77 8.13 -4.55 6.13
CA VAL A 77 8.37 -3.57 7.20
C VAL A 77 7.44 -2.37 7.13
N HIS A 78 6.46 -2.41 6.25
CA HIS A 78 5.52 -1.32 6.04
C HIS A 78 4.10 -1.75 6.38
N SER A 79 3.27 -0.75 6.69
CA SER A 79 1.83 -0.92 6.80
C SER A 79 1.16 -0.15 5.68
N ILE A 80 0.24 -0.82 5.02
CA ILE A 80 -0.57 -0.23 3.96
C ILE A 80 -1.89 0.17 4.59
N PHE A 81 -2.16 1.48 4.61
CA PHE A 81 -3.44 1.99 5.08
C PHE A 81 -4.31 2.26 3.86
N TYR A 82 -5.51 1.71 3.89
CA TYR A 82 -6.41 1.80 2.75
C TYR A 82 -7.85 1.94 3.25
N ARG A 83 -8.72 2.35 2.35
CA ARG A 83 -10.17 2.38 2.61
C ARG A 83 -10.90 1.83 1.40
N ILE A 84 -12.11 1.36 1.64
CA ILE A 84 -13.00 0.91 0.58
C ILE A 84 -13.69 2.15 0.02
N ASP A 85 -13.72 2.26 -1.30
CA ASP A 85 -14.28 3.40 -2.00
C ASP A 85 -15.16 2.86 -3.14
N GLY A 86 -16.43 2.58 -2.81
CA GLY A 86 -17.33 1.90 -3.73
C GLY A 86 -16.86 0.48 -4.00
N ASN A 87 -16.63 0.15 -5.27
CA ASN A 87 -16.10 -1.15 -5.66
C ASN A 87 -14.58 -1.17 -5.70
N ASP A 88 -13.96 -0.06 -5.41
CA ASP A 88 -12.51 0.09 -5.48
C ASP A 88 -11.92 0.22 -4.08
N VAL A 89 -10.60 0.17 -4.02
CA VAL A 89 -9.83 0.43 -2.81
C VAL A 89 -8.94 1.63 -3.08
N LYS A 90 -8.87 2.54 -2.11
CA LYS A 90 -7.92 3.64 -2.17
C LYS A 90 -6.81 3.38 -1.18
N ILE A 91 -5.57 3.30 -1.70
CA ILE A 91 -4.38 3.19 -0.87
C ILE A 91 -4.04 4.58 -0.39
N ILE A 92 -4.11 4.78 0.92
CA ILE A 92 -3.98 6.12 1.52
C ILE A 92 -2.54 6.43 1.89
N ARG A 93 -1.87 5.50 2.57
CA ARG A 93 -0.46 5.65 2.97
C ARG A 93 0.23 4.29 2.98
N VAL A 94 1.54 4.31 2.77
CA VAL A 94 2.42 3.15 2.95
C VAL A 94 3.54 3.60 3.87
N LEU A 95 3.45 3.25 5.15
CA LEU A 95 4.31 3.78 6.19
C LEU A 95 5.11 2.69 6.86
N LYS A 96 6.33 3.01 7.28
CA LYS A 96 7.11 2.10 8.12
C LYS A 96 6.36 1.83 9.41
N ASN A 97 6.38 0.58 9.86
CA ASN A 97 5.61 0.16 11.03
C ASN A 97 5.92 0.97 12.28
N GLN A 98 7.16 1.35 12.47
CA GLN A 98 7.60 2.08 13.64
C GLN A 98 7.23 3.57 13.65
N GLU A 99 6.70 4.08 12.54
CA GLU A 99 6.37 5.49 12.39
C GLU A 99 4.89 5.77 12.25
N LEU A 100 4.06 4.76 12.50
CA LEU A 100 2.62 4.86 12.22
C LEU A 100 1.94 6.00 12.93
N GLU A 101 2.16 6.13 14.23
CA GLU A 101 1.44 7.08 15.06
C GLU A 101 1.79 8.52 14.71
N LYS A 102 2.98 8.74 14.21
CA LYS A 102 3.44 10.08 13.85
C LYS A 102 2.90 10.56 12.52
N GLN A 103 2.57 9.63 11.62
CA GLN A 103 2.22 9.95 10.24
C GLN A 103 0.73 10.00 9.99
N LEU A 104 -0.05 9.37 10.82
CA LEU A 104 -1.50 9.38 10.73
C LEU A 104 -2.12 10.36 11.69
#